data_4efe59f7e67f256f88af219fd48109ca
#
_entry.id   4efe59f7e67f256f88af219fd48109ca
#
_cell.length_a   1.000
_cell.length_b   1.000
_cell.length_c   1.000
_cell.angle_alpha   90.00
_cell.angle_beta   90.00
_cell.angle_gamma   90.00
#
_symmetry.space_group_name_H-M   'P 1'
#
loop_
_entity.id
_entity.type
_entity.pdbx_description
1 polymer ?
#
loop_
_entity_poly.entity_id
_entity_poly.type
_entity_poly.pdbx_seq_one_letter_code
_entity_poly.pdbx_strand_id
1 'polypeptide(L)'
;MKKYIIGIDIGGTKCAVLLGRTHGGVEDIIIDKLRFETRVSRGWRAVTAELLDNVEELLKRNSLSPEDILCAGISCGGPLDSRRGVILSPPNLPGWDCVPIVDMIEERFRFDAYLQNDANACALAEWRFGAGKGLRNMVFLTFGTGMGAGLILDGRLYSGSNDMAGEVGHMRIAEDGPVGYGKRGSFEGFCSGGGIGRLAQAMARKTIENGGSTLMCEDAEGIGRITAKIAAEAAENGDETAIEVYKICGEKLGEGLAIIADILDPQAIIIGSIFARSGQLLKDSMEKAFHREALKQTAECKIIPAGLGEKIGDLASLVIALDAAANGGET
;
A
#
# COMPACT_ATOMS: atom_id res chain seq x y z
N MET A 1 32.67 -2.23 7.96
CA MET A 1 31.39 -2.61 7.32
C MET A 1 30.42 -1.47 7.55
N LYS A 2 29.81 -0.90 6.50
CA LYS A 2 28.81 0.17 6.59
C LYS A 2 27.61 -0.33 7.40
N LYS A 3 27.13 0.47 8.35
CA LYS A 3 26.15 0.05 9.36
C LYS A 3 24.79 0.71 9.20
N TYR A 4 24.69 1.70 8.32
CA TYR A 4 23.50 2.54 8.18
C TYR A 4 22.94 2.47 6.77
N ILE A 5 21.64 2.73 6.67
CA ILE A 5 20.88 2.82 5.43
C ILE A 5 19.98 4.04 5.48
N ILE A 6 19.64 4.55 4.32
CA ILE A 6 18.65 5.63 4.17
C ILE A 6 17.35 5.04 3.62
N GLY A 7 16.22 5.43 4.19
CA GLY A 7 14.89 5.19 3.64
C GLY A 7 14.27 6.51 3.16
N ILE A 8 13.68 6.52 1.98
CA ILE A 8 12.99 7.68 1.41
C ILE A 8 11.58 7.23 1.01
N ASP A 9 10.57 7.86 1.60
CA ASP A 9 9.16 7.62 1.26
C ASP A 9 8.61 8.86 0.54
N ILE A 10 8.16 8.68 -0.70
CA ILE A 10 7.65 9.75 -1.57
C ILE A 10 6.14 9.57 -1.77
N GLY A 11 5.36 10.28 -0.99
CA GLY A 11 3.91 10.29 -1.12
C GLY A 11 3.35 11.60 -1.67
N GLY A 12 2.14 11.56 -2.20
CA GLY A 12 1.46 12.76 -2.75
C GLY A 12 1.12 13.84 -1.71
N THR A 13 1.03 13.47 -0.44
CA THR A 13 0.70 14.39 0.67
C THR A 13 1.92 14.69 1.53
N LYS A 14 2.72 13.70 1.82
CA LYS A 14 3.87 13.76 2.72
C LYS A 14 5.03 12.99 2.12
N CYS A 15 6.24 13.49 2.37
CA CYS A 15 7.49 12.76 2.16
C CYS A 15 8.18 12.53 3.50
N ALA A 16 8.97 11.47 3.59
CA ALA A 16 9.80 11.19 4.75
C ALA A 16 11.19 10.71 4.32
N VAL A 17 12.19 11.07 5.11
CA VAL A 17 13.56 10.55 5.02
C VAL A 17 13.90 9.94 6.36
N LEU A 18 14.40 8.71 6.34
CA LEU A 18 14.71 7.92 7.53
C LEU A 18 16.17 7.49 7.51
N LEU A 19 16.79 7.54 8.67
CA LEU A 19 18.06 6.89 8.93
C LEU A 19 17.79 5.57 9.65
N GLY A 20 18.29 4.47 9.11
CA GLY A 20 18.11 3.14 9.68
C GLY A 20 19.43 2.40 9.86
N ARG A 21 19.38 1.28 10.61
CA ARG A 21 20.48 0.33 10.76
C ARG A 21 20.35 -0.80 9.74
N THR A 22 21.47 -1.39 9.35
CA THR A 22 21.51 -2.61 8.50
C THR A 22 21.05 -3.88 9.22
N HIS A 23 20.91 -3.82 10.55
CA HIS A 23 20.46 -4.93 11.41
C HIS A 23 19.67 -4.38 12.61
N GLY A 24 18.77 -5.20 13.14
CA GLY A 24 17.88 -4.83 14.25
C GLY A 24 16.46 -5.35 14.04
N GLY A 25 15.64 -5.21 15.05
CA GLY A 25 14.20 -5.48 14.99
C GLY A 25 13.39 -4.23 14.63
N VAL A 26 12.07 -4.38 14.56
CA VAL A 26 11.12 -3.29 14.25
C VAL A 26 11.30 -2.07 15.16
N GLU A 27 11.63 -2.29 16.43
CA GLU A 27 11.74 -1.21 17.43
C GLU A 27 13.07 -0.47 17.35
N ASP A 28 14.13 -1.11 16.81
CA ASP A 28 15.51 -0.60 16.90
C ASP A 28 16.11 -0.19 15.56
N ILE A 29 15.42 -0.52 14.44
CA ILE A 29 15.97 -0.31 13.11
C ILE A 29 15.98 1.15 12.70
N ILE A 30 14.97 1.94 13.10
CA ILE A 30 14.87 3.37 12.81
C ILE A 30 15.65 4.14 13.87
N ILE A 31 16.60 4.97 13.44
CA ILE A 31 17.42 5.82 14.30
C ILE A 31 16.85 7.22 14.38
N ASP A 32 16.56 7.81 13.22
CA ASP A 32 16.08 9.19 13.12
C ASP A 32 15.19 9.33 11.87
N LYS A 33 14.35 10.37 11.87
CA LYS A 33 13.38 10.61 10.80
C LYS A 33 13.09 12.09 10.63
N LEU A 34 13.06 12.52 9.39
CA LEU A 34 12.53 13.82 8.98
C LEU A 34 11.31 13.60 8.09
N ARG A 35 10.31 14.45 8.25
CA ARG A 35 9.07 14.42 7.46
C ARG A 35 8.66 15.84 7.08
N PHE A 36 8.14 15.99 5.85
CA PHE A 36 7.59 17.25 5.37
C PHE A 36 6.37 17.04 4.47
N GLU A 37 5.60 18.10 4.25
CA GLU A 37 4.46 18.08 3.33
C GLU A 37 4.96 18.15 1.88
N THR A 38 4.51 17.23 1.02
CA THR A 38 4.89 17.20 -0.39
C THR A 38 4.51 18.48 -1.10
N ARG A 39 3.24 18.98 -0.90
CA ARG A 39 2.73 20.18 -1.60
C ARG A 39 3.02 20.08 -3.09
N VAL A 40 2.39 19.12 -3.76
CA VAL A 40 2.64 18.75 -5.16
C VAL A 40 2.66 19.92 -6.14
N SER A 41 1.96 21.04 -5.82
CA SER A 41 1.96 22.26 -6.61
C SER A 41 3.32 22.95 -6.73
N ARG A 42 4.30 22.62 -5.86
CA ARG A 42 5.69 23.14 -5.94
C ARG A 42 6.49 22.52 -7.10
N GLY A 43 5.99 21.43 -7.67
CA GLY A 43 6.68 20.64 -8.68
C GLY A 43 7.78 19.73 -8.10
N TRP A 44 8.16 18.73 -8.89
CA TRP A 44 9.08 17.70 -8.44
C TRP A 44 10.48 18.22 -8.05
N ARG A 45 10.99 19.24 -8.77
CA ARG A 45 12.34 19.80 -8.48
C ARG A 45 12.45 20.36 -7.07
N ALA A 46 11.43 21.08 -6.61
CA ALA A 46 11.43 21.63 -5.26
C ALA A 46 11.28 20.55 -4.19
N VAL A 47 10.47 19.52 -4.46
CA VAL A 47 10.27 18.41 -3.53
C VAL A 47 11.51 17.54 -3.43
N THR A 48 12.14 17.19 -4.56
CA THR A 48 13.37 16.39 -4.56
C THR A 48 14.55 17.14 -3.96
N ALA A 49 14.67 18.45 -4.18
CA ALA A 49 15.68 19.27 -3.51
C ALA A 49 15.53 19.18 -1.99
N GLU A 50 14.31 19.33 -1.46
CA GLU A 50 14.05 19.23 -0.02
C GLU A 50 14.30 17.80 0.51
N LEU A 51 14.02 16.75 -0.29
CA LEU A 51 14.38 15.36 0.06
C LEU A 51 15.90 15.21 0.24
N LEU A 52 16.68 15.70 -0.72
CA LEU A 52 18.15 15.64 -0.67
C LEU A 52 18.71 16.43 0.52
N ASP A 53 18.18 17.63 0.78
CA ASP A 53 18.58 18.45 1.92
C ASP A 53 18.23 17.75 3.25
N ASN A 54 17.11 17.05 3.33
CA ASN A 54 16.73 16.27 4.51
C ASN A 54 17.64 15.03 4.72
N VAL A 55 18.13 14.40 3.65
CA VAL A 55 19.14 13.34 3.77
C VAL A 55 20.43 13.92 4.38
N GLU A 56 20.90 15.06 3.87
CA GLU A 56 22.09 15.74 4.37
C GLU A 56 21.93 16.16 5.85
N GLU A 57 20.77 16.70 6.20
CA GLU A 57 20.46 17.09 7.59
C GLU A 57 20.43 15.86 8.53
N LEU A 58 19.85 14.73 8.11
CA LEU A 58 19.87 13.50 8.90
C LEU A 58 21.29 13.00 9.15
N LEU A 59 22.14 13.01 8.13
CA LEU A 59 23.54 12.62 8.27
C LEU A 59 24.26 13.53 9.26
N LYS A 60 24.11 14.85 9.11
CA LYS A 60 24.71 15.85 9.98
C LYS A 60 24.25 15.72 11.43
N ARG A 61 22.95 15.58 11.69
CA ARG A 61 22.37 15.42 13.03
C ARG A 61 22.89 14.20 13.76
N ASN A 62 23.20 13.13 13.01
CA ASN A 62 23.69 11.89 13.57
C ASN A 62 25.22 11.76 13.50
N SER A 63 25.94 12.83 13.14
CA SER A 63 27.41 12.85 13.00
C SER A 63 27.94 11.78 12.06
N LEU A 64 27.21 11.52 10.97
CA LEU A 64 27.54 10.56 9.91
C LEU A 64 27.95 11.27 8.62
N SER A 65 28.72 10.58 7.81
CA SER A 65 29.07 10.98 6.45
C SER A 65 28.45 10.00 5.42
N PRO A 66 28.39 10.36 4.13
CA PRO A 66 27.91 9.44 3.09
C PRO A 66 28.65 8.09 3.04
N GLU A 67 29.92 8.07 3.44
CA GLU A 67 30.72 6.83 3.47
C GLU A 67 30.21 5.83 4.53
N ASP A 68 29.46 6.27 5.54
CA ASP A 68 28.87 5.43 6.59
C ASP A 68 27.62 4.71 6.09
N ILE A 69 27.02 5.20 4.99
CA ILE A 69 25.76 4.71 4.43
C ILE A 69 26.04 3.56 3.45
N LEU A 70 25.34 2.44 3.61
CA LEU A 70 25.43 1.29 2.72
C LEU A 70 24.73 1.59 1.39
N CYS A 71 23.45 1.95 1.47
CA CYS A 71 22.61 2.33 0.32
C CYS A 71 21.34 3.04 0.79
N ALA A 72 20.55 3.54 -0.17
CA ALA A 72 19.22 4.09 0.06
C ALA A 72 18.13 3.22 -0.57
N GLY A 73 16.98 3.11 0.10
CA GLY A 73 15.74 2.56 -0.45
C GLY A 73 14.70 3.66 -0.63
N ILE A 74 14.08 3.71 -1.79
CA ILE A 74 13.09 4.72 -2.18
C ILE A 74 11.76 4.03 -2.42
N SER A 75 10.75 4.36 -1.62
CA SER A 75 9.35 3.93 -1.81
C SER A 75 8.57 5.05 -2.48
N CYS A 76 7.88 4.75 -3.57
CA CYS A 76 7.02 5.70 -4.27
C CYS A 76 5.84 4.97 -4.91
N GLY A 77 4.67 5.60 -4.97
CA GLY A 77 3.54 5.06 -5.74
C GLY A 77 3.87 4.95 -7.22
N GLY A 78 3.34 3.93 -7.90
CA GLY A 78 3.51 3.73 -9.34
C GLY A 78 2.65 4.66 -10.20
N PRO A 79 2.94 4.72 -11.53
CA PRO A 79 3.96 3.95 -12.24
C PRO A 79 5.39 4.47 -12.05
N LEU A 80 6.34 3.55 -12.10
CA LEU A 80 7.78 3.81 -12.02
C LEU A 80 8.56 2.76 -12.84
N ASP A 81 9.85 2.98 -13.03
CA ASP A 81 10.78 2.02 -13.62
C ASP A 81 11.91 1.81 -12.60
N SER A 82 11.86 0.72 -11.87
CA SER A 82 12.81 0.42 -10.79
C SER A 82 14.23 0.21 -11.32
N ARG A 83 14.37 -0.40 -12.50
CA ARG A 83 15.68 -0.67 -13.13
C ARG A 83 16.39 0.58 -13.60
N ARG A 84 15.62 1.57 -14.09
CA ARG A 84 16.14 2.88 -14.50
C ARG A 84 16.16 3.89 -13.36
N GLY A 85 15.57 3.55 -12.22
CA GLY A 85 15.48 4.47 -11.07
C GLY A 85 14.61 5.70 -11.30
N VAL A 86 13.55 5.58 -12.13
CA VAL A 86 12.75 6.71 -12.64
C VAL A 86 11.30 6.63 -12.20
N ILE A 87 10.76 7.73 -11.67
CA ILE A 87 9.33 7.87 -11.37
C ILE A 87 8.59 8.35 -12.63
N LEU A 88 7.46 7.69 -12.98
CA LEU A 88 6.74 7.85 -14.23
C LEU A 88 5.30 8.34 -14.00
N SER A 89 5.10 9.61 -13.65
CA SER A 89 3.78 10.26 -13.52
C SER A 89 2.76 9.54 -12.63
N PRO A 90 3.07 9.23 -11.37
CA PRO A 90 2.07 8.66 -10.47
C PRO A 90 0.86 9.59 -10.33
N PRO A 91 -0.38 9.07 -10.26
CA PRO A 91 -1.58 9.89 -10.17
C PRO A 91 -1.61 10.85 -8.98
N ASN A 92 -0.95 10.49 -7.88
CA ASN A 92 -0.81 11.30 -6.68
C ASN A 92 0.36 12.29 -6.70
N LEU A 93 1.18 12.27 -7.77
CA LEU A 93 2.34 13.15 -7.99
C LEU A 93 2.26 13.77 -9.40
N PRO A 94 1.29 14.65 -9.68
CA PRO A 94 1.12 15.24 -11.00
C PRO A 94 2.37 16.04 -11.42
N GLY A 95 2.77 15.89 -12.68
CA GLY A 95 3.95 16.54 -13.24
C GLY A 95 5.30 15.88 -12.90
N TRP A 96 5.29 14.69 -12.31
CA TRP A 96 6.49 13.91 -12.05
C TRP A 96 6.85 12.99 -13.23
N ASP A 97 6.93 13.57 -14.41
CA ASP A 97 7.23 12.84 -15.65
C ASP A 97 8.72 12.55 -15.75
N CYS A 98 9.09 11.28 -15.75
CA CYS A 98 10.47 10.80 -15.89
C CYS A 98 11.46 11.46 -14.90
N VAL A 99 11.15 11.42 -13.59
CA VAL A 99 12.03 11.98 -12.56
C VAL A 99 13.13 10.95 -12.21
N PRO A 100 14.41 11.20 -12.51
CA PRO A 100 15.52 10.26 -12.28
C PRO A 100 15.98 10.28 -10.82
N ILE A 101 15.12 9.83 -9.91
CA ILE A 101 15.34 10.00 -8.46
C ILE A 101 16.55 9.24 -7.96
N VAL A 102 16.87 8.08 -8.52
CA VAL A 102 18.05 7.29 -8.16
C VAL A 102 19.31 8.04 -8.53
N ASP A 103 19.45 8.49 -9.79
CA ASP A 103 20.61 9.26 -10.25
C ASP A 103 20.85 10.49 -9.38
N MET A 104 19.78 11.21 -9.01
CA MET A 104 19.88 12.41 -8.17
C MET A 104 20.49 12.12 -6.80
N ILE A 105 20.16 10.99 -6.19
CA ILE A 105 20.70 10.57 -4.89
C ILE A 105 22.15 10.10 -5.04
N GLU A 106 22.44 9.26 -6.03
CA GLU A 106 23.76 8.72 -6.28
C GLU A 106 24.76 9.81 -6.67
N GLU A 107 24.36 10.78 -7.47
CA GLU A 107 25.19 11.95 -7.82
C GLU A 107 25.53 12.81 -6.60
N ARG A 108 24.55 13.04 -5.71
CA ARG A 108 24.72 13.89 -4.53
C ARG A 108 25.54 13.24 -3.43
N PHE A 109 25.30 11.95 -3.15
CA PHE A 109 25.79 11.29 -1.93
C PHE A 109 26.81 10.17 -2.19
N ARG A 110 26.94 9.68 -3.42
CA ARG A 110 27.93 8.65 -3.81
C ARG A 110 27.71 7.28 -3.11
N PHE A 111 26.47 6.97 -2.73
CA PHE A 111 26.05 5.62 -2.35
C PHE A 111 24.91 5.16 -3.25
N ASP A 112 24.76 3.85 -3.44
CA ASP A 112 23.75 3.26 -4.31
C ASP A 112 22.34 3.53 -3.78
N ALA A 113 21.36 3.69 -4.68
CA ALA A 113 19.96 3.88 -4.35
C ALA A 113 19.07 2.95 -5.16
N TYR A 114 17.97 2.49 -4.57
CA TYR A 114 17.03 1.54 -5.15
C TYR A 114 15.61 2.04 -5.03
N LEU A 115 14.90 2.07 -6.16
CA LEU A 115 13.51 2.54 -6.24
C LEU A 115 12.56 1.34 -6.29
N GLN A 116 11.47 1.39 -5.52
CA GLN A 116 10.43 0.36 -5.56
C GLN A 116 9.03 0.96 -5.35
N ASN A 117 8.03 0.27 -5.90
CA ASN A 117 6.62 0.59 -5.68
C ASN A 117 6.24 0.44 -4.18
N ASP A 118 5.34 1.29 -3.70
CA ASP A 118 4.91 1.33 -2.30
C ASP A 118 4.24 0.03 -1.82
N ALA A 119 3.44 -0.65 -2.66
CA ALA A 119 2.86 -1.94 -2.32
C ALA A 119 3.92 -3.04 -2.20
N ASN A 120 4.90 -3.05 -3.10
CA ASN A 120 6.05 -3.96 -3.04
C ASN A 120 6.91 -3.70 -1.80
N ALA A 121 7.16 -2.44 -1.49
CA ALA A 121 7.90 -2.03 -0.29
C ALA A 121 7.19 -2.48 1.01
N CYS A 122 5.86 -2.33 1.06
CA CYS A 122 5.05 -2.84 2.17
C CYS A 122 5.08 -4.38 2.26
N ALA A 123 5.05 -5.09 1.11
CA ALA A 123 5.19 -6.55 1.08
C ALA A 123 6.53 -7.00 1.65
N LEU A 124 7.62 -6.35 1.25
CA LEU A 124 8.96 -6.61 1.81
C LEU A 124 9.00 -6.35 3.33
N ALA A 125 8.35 -5.28 3.80
CA ALA A 125 8.29 -4.95 5.22
C ALA A 125 7.55 -6.02 6.03
N GLU A 126 6.36 -6.43 5.59
CA GLU A 126 5.58 -7.50 6.22
C GLU A 126 6.29 -8.86 6.15
N TRP A 127 6.96 -9.14 5.06
CA TRP A 127 7.73 -10.37 4.89
C TRP A 127 8.93 -10.44 5.84
N ARG A 128 9.64 -9.34 6.01
CA ARG A 128 10.85 -9.30 6.84
C ARG A 128 10.56 -9.17 8.33
N PHE A 129 9.58 -8.36 8.70
CA PHE A 129 9.35 -7.93 10.08
C PHE A 129 7.94 -8.21 10.60
N GLY A 130 6.96 -8.44 9.73
CA GLY A 130 5.55 -8.54 10.08
C GLY A 130 4.98 -9.95 9.99
N ALA A 131 3.72 -10.01 9.57
CA ALA A 131 2.93 -11.23 9.49
C ALA A 131 3.45 -12.24 8.45
N GLY A 132 4.25 -11.81 7.48
CA GLY A 132 4.84 -12.66 6.44
C GLY A 132 6.17 -13.31 6.81
N LYS A 133 6.67 -13.10 8.03
CA LYS A 133 7.98 -13.61 8.44
C LYS A 133 8.08 -15.13 8.33
N GLY A 134 9.08 -15.60 7.58
CA GLY A 134 9.34 -17.04 7.36
C GLY A 134 8.53 -17.67 6.22
N LEU A 135 7.63 -16.95 5.57
CA LEU A 135 6.90 -17.42 4.39
C LEU A 135 7.79 -17.33 3.14
N ARG A 136 7.61 -18.23 2.21
CA ARG A 136 8.28 -18.20 0.90
C ARG A 136 7.39 -17.63 -0.20
N ASN A 137 6.09 -17.87 -0.11
CA ASN A 137 5.09 -17.40 -1.05
C ASN A 137 4.00 -16.66 -0.28
N MET A 138 3.91 -15.36 -0.46
CA MET A 138 2.86 -14.53 0.14
C MET A 138 2.47 -13.37 -0.76
N VAL A 139 1.26 -12.93 -0.58
CA VAL A 139 0.74 -11.70 -1.20
C VAL A 139 0.44 -10.70 -0.10
N PHE A 140 0.92 -9.47 -0.25
CA PHE A 140 0.48 -8.36 0.57
C PHE A 140 -0.50 -7.51 -0.24
N LEU A 141 -1.66 -7.20 0.34
CA LEU A 141 -2.63 -6.28 -0.25
C LEU A 141 -2.64 -4.96 0.50
N THR A 142 -2.44 -3.87 -0.20
CA THR A 142 -2.79 -2.56 0.32
C THR A 142 -4.32 -2.43 0.24
N PHE A 143 -4.99 -2.17 1.35
CA PHE A 143 -6.43 -1.91 1.39
C PHE A 143 -6.64 -0.53 2.02
N GLY A 144 -6.16 0.50 1.31
CA GLY A 144 -6.16 1.90 1.75
C GLY A 144 -7.05 2.78 0.87
N THR A 145 -6.52 3.90 0.41
CA THR A 145 -7.20 4.80 -0.56
C THR A 145 -7.50 4.06 -1.86
N GLY A 146 -6.53 3.28 -2.35
CA GLY A 146 -6.64 2.35 -3.46
C GLY A 146 -6.36 0.90 -3.01
N MET A 147 -6.21 0.00 -3.98
CA MET A 147 -5.83 -1.39 -3.78
C MET A 147 -4.75 -1.81 -4.78
N GLY A 148 -3.63 -2.26 -4.26
CA GLY A 148 -2.53 -2.88 -5.01
C GLY A 148 -2.02 -4.09 -4.24
N ALA A 149 -1.11 -4.85 -4.83
CA ALA A 149 -0.45 -5.97 -4.16
C ALA A 149 1.06 -5.90 -4.34
N GLY A 150 1.78 -6.44 -3.35
CA GLY A 150 3.18 -6.81 -3.47
C GLY A 150 3.30 -8.33 -3.35
N LEU A 151 4.09 -8.93 -4.21
CA LEU A 151 4.20 -10.38 -4.35
C LEU A 151 5.57 -10.86 -3.90
N ILE A 152 5.60 -11.74 -2.91
CA ILE A 152 6.81 -12.50 -2.55
C ILE A 152 6.60 -13.92 -3.07
N LEU A 153 7.39 -14.32 -4.06
CA LEU A 153 7.32 -15.63 -4.70
C LEU A 153 8.69 -16.32 -4.58
N ASP A 154 8.69 -17.55 -4.09
CA ASP A 154 9.91 -18.32 -3.83
C ASP A 154 10.95 -17.60 -2.96
N GLY A 155 10.49 -16.77 -2.01
CA GLY A 155 11.34 -16.00 -1.12
C GLY A 155 12.02 -14.81 -1.79
N ARG A 156 11.41 -14.24 -2.83
CA ARG A 156 11.89 -13.04 -3.53
C ARG A 156 10.72 -12.14 -3.90
N LEU A 157 10.96 -10.83 -3.92
CA LEU A 157 10.01 -9.89 -4.49
C LEU A 157 9.84 -10.16 -6.00
N TYR A 158 8.60 -10.19 -6.46
CA TYR A 158 8.27 -10.30 -7.87
C TYR A 158 7.59 -9.03 -8.36
N SER A 159 8.33 -8.20 -9.08
CA SER A 159 7.84 -6.91 -9.63
C SER A 159 7.27 -7.04 -11.05
N GLY A 160 7.48 -8.17 -11.72
CA GLY A 160 7.08 -8.36 -13.12
C GLY A 160 8.07 -7.76 -14.12
N SER A 161 7.67 -7.75 -15.39
CA SER A 161 8.54 -7.27 -16.48
C SER A 161 8.67 -5.74 -16.55
N ASN A 162 7.66 -5.02 -16.06
CA ASN A 162 7.52 -3.55 -16.17
C ASN A 162 7.12 -2.93 -14.82
N ASP A 163 7.50 -3.52 -13.70
CA ASP A 163 7.12 -3.10 -12.35
C ASP A 163 5.58 -3.02 -12.09
N MET A 164 4.80 -3.78 -12.88
CA MET A 164 3.34 -3.77 -12.83
C MET A 164 2.75 -5.07 -12.26
N ALA A 165 3.58 -5.97 -11.73
CA ALA A 165 3.04 -7.12 -11.00
C ALA A 165 2.31 -6.64 -9.73
N GLY A 166 1.20 -7.29 -9.41
CA GLY A 166 0.41 -6.92 -8.24
C GLY A 166 -0.67 -5.86 -8.48
N GLU A 167 -0.93 -5.43 -9.70
CA GLU A 167 -2.02 -4.51 -10.05
C GLU A 167 -3.42 -5.19 -9.96
N VAL A 168 -3.65 -5.90 -8.86
CA VAL A 168 -4.88 -6.68 -8.61
C VAL A 168 -6.12 -5.80 -8.52
N GLY A 169 -5.98 -4.54 -8.11
CA GLY A 169 -7.07 -3.57 -8.06
C GLY A 169 -7.77 -3.38 -9.42
N HIS A 170 -7.04 -3.62 -10.50
CA HIS A 170 -7.56 -3.55 -11.88
C HIS A 170 -8.33 -4.80 -12.34
N MET A 171 -8.36 -5.89 -11.58
CA MET A 171 -9.18 -7.05 -11.92
C MET A 171 -10.66 -6.63 -11.97
N ARG A 172 -11.37 -7.03 -13.04
CA ARG A 172 -12.82 -6.88 -13.10
C ARG A 172 -13.47 -8.07 -12.37
N ILE A 173 -14.18 -7.80 -11.29
CA ILE A 173 -14.86 -8.82 -10.48
C ILE A 173 -16.39 -8.73 -10.54
N ALA A 174 -16.93 -7.70 -11.21
CA ALA A 174 -18.35 -7.58 -11.49
C ALA A 174 -18.57 -6.82 -12.80
N GLU A 175 -19.71 -7.04 -13.47
CA GLU A 175 -20.08 -6.32 -14.69
C GLU A 175 -20.36 -4.85 -14.38
N ASP A 176 -21.00 -4.59 -13.22
CA ASP A 176 -21.35 -3.26 -12.73
C ASP A 176 -20.89 -3.06 -11.29
N GLY A 177 -20.85 -1.82 -10.83
CA GLY A 177 -20.45 -1.49 -9.47
C GLY A 177 -19.66 -0.18 -9.38
N PRO A 178 -19.05 0.08 -8.21
CA PRO A 178 -18.23 1.27 -8.02
C PRO A 178 -17.04 1.30 -9.00
N VAL A 179 -16.62 2.53 -9.33
CA VAL A 179 -15.47 2.75 -10.22
C VAL A 179 -14.20 2.83 -9.39
N GLY A 180 -13.21 1.98 -9.64
CA GLY A 180 -11.85 2.09 -9.13
C GLY A 180 -10.89 2.35 -10.29
N TYR A 181 -10.03 3.37 -10.17
CA TYR A 181 -9.06 3.77 -11.18
C TYR A 181 -9.63 3.78 -12.62
N GLY A 182 -10.77 4.44 -12.80
CA GLY A 182 -11.47 4.55 -14.08
C GLY A 182 -12.22 3.29 -14.56
N LYS A 183 -12.16 2.18 -13.84
CA LYS A 183 -12.76 0.90 -14.23
C LYS A 183 -13.94 0.54 -13.33
N ARG A 184 -15.15 0.45 -13.95
CA ARG A 184 -16.37 0.04 -13.25
C ARG A 184 -16.34 -1.45 -12.93
N GLY A 185 -16.81 -1.81 -11.73
CA GLY A 185 -16.84 -3.21 -11.27
C GLY A 185 -15.46 -3.81 -11.04
N SER A 186 -14.45 -2.98 -10.83
CA SER A 186 -13.08 -3.43 -10.51
C SER A 186 -12.95 -3.85 -9.04
N PHE A 187 -11.93 -4.64 -8.74
CA PHE A 187 -11.62 -5.05 -7.37
C PHE A 187 -11.38 -3.84 -6.47
N GLU A 188 -10.58 -2.87 -6.90
CA GLU A 188 -10.42 -1.60 -6.17
C GLU A 188 -11.73 -0.83 -6.03
N GLY A 189 -12.63 -0.90 -7.03
CA GLY A 189 -13.93 -0.25 -6.96
C GLY A 189 -14.76 -0.68 -5.76
N PHE A 190 -14.70 -1.96 -5.38
CA PHE A 190 -15.37 -2.50 -4.19
C PHE A 190 -14.48 -2.48 -2.94
N CYS A 191 -13.20 -2.77 -3.09
CA CYS A 191 -12.28 -3.09 -2.00
C CYS A 191 -11.18 -2.02 -1.83
N SER A 192 -11.60 -0.77 -1.72
CA SER A 192 -10.75 0.36 -1.32
C SER A 192 -11.56 1.36 -0.51
N GLY A 193 -10.91 2.25 0.22
CA GLY A 193 -11.60 3.28 0.98
C GLY A 193 -12.46 4.19 0.11
N GLY A 194 -11.95 4.55 -1.07
CA GLY A 194 -12.72 5.30 -2.06
C GLY A 194 -13.89 4.50 -2.63
N GLY A 195 -13.69 3.21 -2.87
CA GLY A 195 -14.71 2.30 -3.39
C GLY A 195 -15.86 2.07 -2.41
N ILE A 196 -15.52 1.70 -1.17
CA ILE A 196 -16.51 1.53 -0.07
C ILE A 196 -17.31 2.83 0.12
N GLY A 197 -16.62 3.99 0.13
CA GLY A 197 -17.30 5.28 0.26
C GLY A 197 -18.31 5.53 -0.87
N ARG A 198 -17.94 5.28 -2.12
CA ARG A 198 -18.86 5.44 -3.27
C ARG A 198 -20.03 4.47 -3.23
N LEU A 199 -19.80 3.21 -2.85
CA LEU A 199 -20.87 2.23 -2.67
C LEU A 199 -21.83 2.67 -1.56
N ALA A 200 -21.30 3.11 -0.42
CA ALA A 200 -22.08 3.61 0.69
C ALA A 200 -22.93 4.84 0.30
N GLN A 201 -22.36 5.79 -0.45
CA GLN A 201 -23.08 6.95 -0.99
C GLN A 201 -24.23 6.53 -1.92
N ALA A 202 -23.98 5.56 -2.81
CA ALA A 202 -25.02 5.08 -3.73
C ALA A 202 -26.17 4.37 -2.98
N MET A 203 -25.82 3.55 -1.98
CA MET A 203 -26.82 2.83 -1.19
C MET A 203 -27.59 3.76 -0.25
N ALA A 204 -26.93 4.72 0.41
CA ALA A 204 -27.58 5.74 1.23
C ALA A 204 -28.60 6.57 0.41
N ARG A 205 -28.20 6.98 -0.81
CA ARG A 205 -29.12 7.67 -1.75
C ARG A 205 -30.37 6.86 -2.01
N LYS A 206 -30.20 5.58 -2.38
CA LYS A 206 -31.34 4.68 -2.65
C LYS A 206 -32.23 4.48 -1.43
N THR A 207 -31.66 4.37 -0.24
CA THR A 207 -32.40 4.23 1.02
C THR A 207 -33.27 5.49 1.27
N ILE A 208 -32.69 6.69 1.13
CA ILE A 208 -33.41 7.97 1.35
C ILE A 208 -34.49 8.20 0.27
N GLU A 209 -34.21 7.92 -1.01
CA GLU A 209 -35.16 8.03 -2.12
C GLU A 209 -36.37 7.10 -1.92
N ASN A 210 -36.18 5.96 -1.26
CA ASN A 210 -37.26 5.04 -0.89
C ASN A 210 -37.98 5.41 0.44
N GLY A 211 -37.69 6.57 1.02
CA GLY A 211 -38.31 7.05 2.26
C GLY A 211 -37.74 6.46 3.54
N GLY A 212 -36.61 5.74 3.47
CA GLY A 212 -35.86 5.24 4.62
C GLY A 212 -34.86 6.25 5.17
N SER A 213 -34.14 5.84 6.19
CA SER A 213 -33.07 6.62 6.81
C SER A 213 -31.81 5.77 7.01
N THR A 214 -30.67 6.39 7.19
CA THR A 214 -29.38 5.75 7.48
C THR A 214 -28.58 6.59 8.47
N LEU A 215 -27.77 5.95 9.31
CA LEU A 215 -26.87 6.65 10.24
C LEU A 215 -25.65 7.26 9.53
N MET A 216 -25.43 6.97 8.25
CA MET A 216 -24.30 7.50 7.49
C MET A 216 -24.43 8.99 7.15
N CYS A 217 -25.66 9.54 7.11
CA CYS A 217 -25.94 10.96 6.89
C CYS A 217 -27.32 11.32 7.41
N GLU A 218 -27.53 12.59 7.75
CA GLU A 218 -28.81 13.09 8.23
C GLU A 218 -29.84 13.29 7.09
N ASP A 219 -29.36 13.73 5.93
CA ASP A 219 -30.15 14.05 4.75
C ASP A 219 -29.42 13.78 3.44
N ALA A 220 -30.07 14.07 2.31
CA ALA A 220 -29.49 13.88 0.98
C ALA A 220 -28.28 14.78 0.69
N GLU A 221 -28.14 15.92 1.33
CA GLU A 221 -27.00 16.84 1.16
C GLU A 221 -25.74 16.26 1.83
N GLY A 222 -25.93 15.46 2.89
CA GLY A 222 -24.86 14.78 3.61
C GLY A 222 -24.22 13.60 2.83
N ILE A 223 -24.89 13.03 1.84
CA ILE A 223 -24.45 11.83 1.12
C ILE A 223 -23.04 11.97 0.58
N GLY A 224 -22.69 13.11 -0.02
CA GLY A 224 -21.38 13.34 -0.61
C GLY A 224 -20.20 13.31 0.39
N ARG A 225 -20.48 13.38 1.69
CA ARG A 225 -19.48 13.33 2.77
C ARG A 225 -19.25 11.93 3.33
N ILE A 226 -20.05 10.94 2.91
CA ILE A 226 -19.92 9.56 3.39
C ILE A 226 -18.59 8.98 2.91
N THR A 227 -17.80 8.50 3.87
CA THR A 227 -16.53 7.80 3.66
C THR A 227 -16.61 6.36 4.14
N ALA A 228 -15.63 5.52 3.82
CA ALA A 228 -15.55 4.17 4.36
C ALA A 228 -15.59 4.16 5.91
N LYS A 229 -14.96 5.16 6.54
CA LYS A 229 -14.96 5.30 8.01
C LYS A 229 -16.35 5.56 8.55
N ILE A 230 -17.08 6.52 7.99
CA ILE A 230 -18.46 6.83 8.39
C ILE A 230 -19.38 5.61 8.20
N ALA A 231 -19.22 4.89 7.08
CA ALA A 231 -19.96 3.67 6.83
C ALA A 231 -19.63 2.55 7.84
N ALA A 232 -18.33 2.42 8.25
CA ALA A 232 -17.95 1.46 9.30
C ALA A 232 -18.61 1.81 10.64
N GLU A 233 -18.50 3.05 11.08
CA GLU A 233 -19.10 3.53 12.32
C GLU A 233 -20.62 3.32 12.33
N ALA A 234 -21.32 3.60 11.22
CA ALA A 234 -22.74 3.35 11.08
C ALA A 234 -23.09 1.85 11.15
N ALA A 235 -22.31 0.99 10.48
CA ALA A 235 -22.51 -0.46 10.52
C ALA A 235 -22.31 -1.04 11.93
N GLU A 236 -21.30 -0.57 12.66
CA GLU A 236 -21.05 -0.94 14.07
C GLU A 236 -22.19 -0.53 15.00
N ASN A 237 -22.90 0.55 14.65
CA ASN A 237 -24.09 1.02 15.36
C ASN A 237 -25.41 0.41 14.84
N GLY A 238 -25.34 -0.62 13.99
CA GLY A 238 -26.51 -1.38 13.56
C GLY A 238 -27.28 -0.80 12.37
N ASP A 239 -26.71 0.12 11.61
CA ASP A 239 -27.29 0.62 10.37
C ASP A 239 -27.35 -0.47 9.30
N GLU A 240 -28.56 -0.88 8.91
CA GLU A 240 -28.76 -1.98 7.95
C GLU A 240 -28.14 -1.68 6.57
N THR A 241 -28.23 -0.42 6.12
CA THR A 241 -27.65 0.00 4.83
C THR A 241 -26.14 -0.08 4.86
N ALA A 242 -25.51 0.36 5.93
CA ALA A 242 -24.05 0.30 6.09
C ALA A 242 -23.55 -1.14 6.29
N ILE A 243 -24.28 -1.98 7.01
CA ILE A 243 -23.99 -3.42 7.14
C ILE A 243 -24.01 -4.09 5.76
N GLU A 244 -25.02 -3.82 4.93
CA GLU A 244 -25.10 -4.40 3.59
C GLU A 244 -23.96 -3.89 2.67
N VAL A 245 -23.51 -2.62 2.81
CA VAL A 245 -22.32 -2.10 2.12
C VAL A 245 -21.10 -2.97 2.44
N TYR A 246 -20.84 -3.21 3.71
CA TYR A 246 -19.68 -4.02 4.12
C TYR A 246 -19.82 -5.49 3.74
N LYS A 247 -21.02 -6.03 3.76
CA LYS A 247 -21.28 -7.40 3.29
C LYS A 247 -20.96 -7.55 1.80
N ILE A 248 -21.42 -6.62 0.95
CA ILE A 248 -21.12 -6.61 -0.49
C ILE A 248 -19.59 -6.49 -0.71
N CYS A 249 -18.94 -5.56 0.01
CA CYS A 249 -17.50 -5.39 -0.08
C CYS A 249 -16.74 -6.65 0.36
N GLY A 250 -17.19 -7.33 1.43
CA GLY A 250 -16.61 -8.58 1.88
C GLY A 250 -16.78 -9.71 0.87
N GLU A 251 -17.97 -9.86 0.27
CA GLU A 251 -18.19 -10.84 -0.81
C GLU A 251 -17.22 -10.60 -1.97
N LYS A 252 -17.09 -9.37 -2.44
CA LYS A 252 -16.17 -9.01 -3.53
C LYS A 252 -14.70 -9.15 -3.13
N LEU A 253 -14.37 -8.91 -1.88
CA LEU A 253 -13.04 -9.20 -1.35
C LEU A 253 -12.75 -10.70 -1.45
N GLY A 254 -13.65 -11.55 -0.97
CA GLY A 254 -13.50 -13.03 -1.03
C GLY A 254 -13.34 -13.55 -2.47
N GLU A 255 -14.16 -13.05 -3.41
CA GLU A 255 -14.04 -13.41 -4.83
C GLU A 255 -12.66 -13.01 -5.40
N GLY A 256 -12.18 -11.81 -5.13
CA GLY A 256 -10.87 -11.36 -5.59
C GLY A 256 -9.70 -12.13 -4.95
N LEU A 257 -9.82 -12.45 -3.67
CA LEU A 257 -8.83 -13.27 -2.95
C LEU A 257 -8.75 -14.70 -3.51
N ALA A 258 -9.89 -15.29 -3.88
CA ALA A 258 -9.94 -16.61 -4.51
C ALA A 258 -9.18 -16.63 -5.84
N ILE A 259 -9.39 -15.63 -6.69
CA ILE A 259 -8.65 -15.49 -7.96
C ILE A 259 -7.13 -15.41 -7.69
N ILE A 260 -6.72 -14.62 -6.72
CA ILE A 260 -5.30 -14.48 -6.36
C ILE A 260 -4.74 -15.81 -5.83
N ALA A 261 -5.48 -16.47 -4.96
CA ALA A 261 -5.09 -17.76 -4.39
C ALA A 261 -4.95 -18.85 -5.48
N ASP A 262 -5.90 -18.94 -6.40
CA ASP A 262 -5.88 -19.93 -7.49
C ASP A 262 -4.78 -19.70 -8.52
N ILE A 263 -4.34 -18.43 -8.71
CA ILE A 263 -3.27 -18.10 -9.65
C ILE A 263 -1.88 -18.28 -9.03
N LEU A 264 -1.70 -17.93 -7.75
CA LEU A 264 -0.39 -17.81 -7.13
C LEU A 264 -0.09 -18.89 -6.08
N ASP A 265 -1.10 -19.59 -5.59
CA ASP A 265 -1.01 -20.60 -4.53
C ASP A 265 -0.12 -20.14 -3.34
N PRO A 266 -0.42 -18.97 -2.73
CA PRO A 266 0.40 -18.44 -1.66
C PRO A 266 0.10 -19.11 -0.32
N GLN A 267 1.08 -19.15 0.58
CA GLN A 267 0.90 -19.62 1.95
C GLN A 267 0.00 -18.70 2.77
N ALA A 268 0.03 -17.40 2.45
CA ALA A 268 -0.84 -16.39 3.06
C ALA A 268 -1.07 -15.19 2.15
N ILE A 269 -2.26 -14.58 2.31
CA ILE A 269 -2.58 -13.24 1.81
C ILE A 269 -2.69 -12.33 3.03
N ILE A 270 -1.82 -11.32 3.11
CA ILE A 270 -1.73 -10.37 4.21
C ILE A 270 -2.40 -9.07 3.79
N ILE A 271 -3.40 -8.61 4.53
CA ILE A 271 -4.20 -7.45 4.13
C ILE A 271 -3.99 -6.31 5.12
N GLY A 272 -3.57 -5.15 4.60
CA GLY A 272 -3.28 -3.96 5.38
C GLY A 272 -4.46 -3.01 5.61
N SER A 273 -4.18 -1.95 6.29
CA SER A 273 -4.98 -0.72 6.39
C SER A 273 -6.45 -0.93 6.84
N ILE A 274 -7.43 -0.81 5.95
CA ILE A 274 -8.88 -0.91 6.27
C ILE A 274 -9.21 -2.27 6.86
N PHE A 275 -8.63 -3.35 6.33
CA PHE A 275 -8.88 -4.69 6.84
C PHE A 275 -8.44 -4.85 8.32
N ALA A 276 -7.33 -4.23 8.70
CA ALA A 276 -6.90 -4.25 10.10
C ALA A 276 -7.84 -3.48 11.04
N ARG A 277 -8.58 -2.48 10.54
CA ARG A 277 -9.49 -1.64 11.36
C ARG A 277 -10.94 -2.12 11.34
N SER A 278 -11.43 -2.57 10.20
CA SER A 278 -12.85 -2.90 9.96
C SER A 278 -13.04 -4.32 9.42
N GLY A 279 -12.02 -5.18 9.58
CA GLY A 279 -12.06 -6.56 9.06
C GLY A 279 -13.20 -7.40 9.62
N GLN A 280 -13.64 -7.14 10.85
CA GLN A 280 -14.79 -7.81 11.46
C GLN A 280 -16.09 -7.61 10.66
N LEU A 281 -16.26 -6.45 9.99
CA LEU A 281 -17.43 -6.18 9.15
C LEU A 281 -17.39 -6.90 7.79
N LEU A 282 -16.19 -7.27 7.35
CA LEU A 282 -15.95 -7.93 6.06
C LEU A 282 -15.87 -9.46 6.18
N LYS A 283 -15.43 -9.96 7.34
CA LYS A 283 -14.91 -11.31 7.54
C LYS A 283 -15.86 -12.39 7.09
N ASP A 284 -17.08 -12.41 7.61
CA ASP A 284 -18.04 -13.50 7.37
C ASP A 284 -18.42 -13.63 5.90
N SER A 285 -18.67 -12.51 5.22
CA SER A 285 -19.02 -12.50 3.80
C SER A 285 -17.80 -12.80 2.92
N MET A 286 -16.63 -12.31 3.30
CA MET A 286 -15.35 -12.60 2.64
C MET A 286 -15.01 -14.09 2.71
N GLU A 287 -15.01 -14.70 3.90
CA GLU A 287 -14.68 -16.12 4.08
C GLU A 287 -15.65 -17.03 3.31
N LYS A 288 -16.95 -16.73 3.37
CA LYS A 288 -17.97 -17.49 2.61
C LYS A 288 -17.73 -17.40 1.11
N ALA A 289 -17.44 -16.21 0.57
CA ALA A 289 -17.17 -16.02 -0.85
C ALA A 289 -15.83 -16.68 -1.24
N PHE A 290 -14.79 -16.52 -0.45
CA PHE A 290 -13.49 -17.12 -0.69
C PHE A 290 -13.57 -18.65 -0.79
N HIS A 291 -14.18 -19.33 0.19
CA HIS A 291 -14.32 -20.78 0.17
C HIS A 291 -15.31 -21.30 -0.89
N ARG A 292 -16.23 -20.49 -1.37
CA ARG A 292 -17.12 -20.84 -2.48
C ARG A 292 -16.39 -20.83 -3.82
N GLU A 293 -15.50 -19.86 -4.03
CA GLU A 293 -14.87 -19.58 -5.32
C GLU A 293 -13.50 -20.25 -5.49
N ALA A 294 -12.69 -20.34 -4.42
CA ALA A 294 -11.35 -20.93 -4.48
C ALA A 294 -11.38 -22.46 -4.65
N LEU A 295 -10.37 -22.99 -5.34
CA LEU A 295 -10.15 -24.44 -5.37
C LEU A 295 -9.90 -24.96 -3.95
N LYS A 296 -10.29 -26.22 -3.69
CA LYS A 296 -10.18 -26.80 -2.36
C LYS A 296 -8.78 -26.69 -1.75
N GLN A 297 -7.74 -26.86 -2.56
CA GLN A 297 -6.34 -26.81 -2.12
C GLN A 297 -5.89 -25.39 -1.82
N THR A 298 -6.24 -24.42 -2.67
CA THR A 298 -5.87 -23.01 -2.53
C THR A 298 -6.72 -22.30 -1.48
N ALA A 299 -7.90 -22.82 -1.15
CA ALA A 299 -8.74 -22.35 -0.04
C ALA A 299 -8.12 -22.57 1.36
N GLU A 300 -7.01 -23.30 1.47
CA GLU A 300 -6.22 -23.44 2.70
C GLU A 300 -5.29 -22.22 2.94
N CYS A 301 -5.16 -21.32 1.95
CA CYS A 301 -4.40 -20.08 2.07
C CYS A 301 -4.90 -19.25 3.26
N LYS A 302 -3.97 -18.79 4.10
CA LYS A 302 -4.31 -17.97 5.27
C LYS A 302 -4.58 -16.54 4.85
N ILE A 303 -5.73 -15.99 5.21
CA ILE A 303 -6.06 -14.57 5.05
C ILE A 303 -5.89 -13.91 6.42
N ILE A 304 -4.89 -13.06 6.56
CA ILE A 304 -4.50 -12.47 7.85
C ILE A 304 -4.29 -10.96 7.75
N PRO A 305 -4.56 -10.21 8.83
CA PRO A 305 -4.26 -8.78 8.85
C PRO A 305 -2.75 -8.53 8.89
N ALA A 306 -2.33 -7.38 8.36
CA ALA A 306 -0.96 -6.89 8.44
C ALA A 306 -0.50 -6.73 9.89
N GLY A 307 0.73 -7.15 10.18
CA GLY A 307 1.30 -7.16 11.52
C GLY A 307 1.99 -5.87 11.95
N LEU A 308 2.44 -5.05 11.00
CA LEU A 308 3.23 -3.85 11.28
C LEU A 308 2.40 -2.59 11.58
N GLY A 309 1.09 -2.62 11.29
CA GLY A 309 0.20 -1.50 11.55
C GLY A 309 0.70 -0.18 10.95
N GLU A 310 0.68 0.90 11.72
CA GLU A 310 1.09 2.24 11.27
C GLU A 310 2.61 2.36 10.98
N LYS A 311 3.43 1.43 11.48
CA LYS A 311 4.89 1.43 11.25
C LYS A 311 5.28 0.98 9.84
N ILE A 312 4.38 0.37 9.10
CA ILE A 312 4.65 -0.22 7.79
C ILE A 312 5.23 0.80 6.79
N GLY A 313 4.68 2.02 6.73
CA GLY A 313 5.15 3.06 5.82
C GLY A 313 6.59 3.51 6.11
N ASP A 314 6.98 3.56 7.37
CA ASP A 314 8.35 3.93 7.78
C ASP A 314 9.36 2.82 7.49
N LEU A 315 8.95 1.57 7.70
CA LEU A 315 9.79 0.41 7.46
C LEU A 315 9.95 0.11 5.96
N ALA A 316 8.94 0.38 5.16
CA ALA A 316 8.88 0.04 3.75
C ALA A 316 10.11 0.56 2.97
N SER A 317 10.44 1.83 3.09
CA SER A 317 11.59 2.41 2.39
C SER A 317 12.95 1.84 2.89
N LEU A 318 13.08 1.61 4.20
CA LEU A 318 14.30 1.00 4.75
C LEU A 318 14.49 -0.45 4.30
N VAL A 319 13.38 -1.20 4.17
CA VAL A 319 13.46 -2.62 3.76
C VAL A 319 13.88 -2.76 2.31
N ILE A 320 13.55 -1.82 1.42
CA ILE A 320 14.09 -1.80 0.06
C ILE A 320 15.63 -1.78 0.09
N ALA A 321 16.23 -0.91 0.90
CA ALA A 321 17.69 -0.86 1.06
C ALA A 321 18.26 -2.16 1.61
N LEU A 322 17.58 -2.79 2.58
CA LEU A 322 18.00 -4.07 3.17
C LEU A 322 17.88 -5.23 2.19
N ASP A 323 16.85 -5.25 1.37
CA ASP A 323 16.63 -6.29 0.36
C ASP A 323 17.66 -6.20 -0.75
N ALA A 324 17.90 -5.00 -1.28
CA ALA A 324 18.94 -4.75 -2.27
C ALA A 324 20.33 -5.13 -1.76
N ALA A 325 20.66 -4.80 -0.51
CA ALA A 325 21.93 -5.17 0.10
C ALA A 325 22.10 -6.70 0.27
N ALA A 326 21.00 -7.42 0.51
CA ALA A 326 21.02 -8.89 0.64
C ALA A 326 21.15 -9.60 -0.72
N ASN A 327 20.58 -9.04 -1.78
CA ASN A 327 20.51 -9.62 -3.12
C ASN A 327 21.62 -9.11 -4.08
N GLY A 328 22.61 -8.36 -3.58
CA GLY A 328 23.71 -7.83 -4.39
C GLY A 328 23.28 -6.75 -5.39
N GLY A 329 22.17 -6.07 -5.12
CA GLY A 329 21.64 -5.00 -5.98
C GLY A 329 20.75 -5.48 -7.13
N GLU A 330 20.48 -6.76 -7.25
CA GLU A 330 19.43 -7.29 -8.14
C GLU A 330 18.06 -7.20 -7.44
N THR A 331 17.28 -6.16 -7.76
CA THR A 331 15.88 -5.99 -7.29
C THR A 331 14.90 -6.10 -8.45
#